data_83e28c77d2fe5eb185f18824099cbad6
#
_entry.id   83e28c77d2fe5eb185f18824099cbad6
#
_cell.length_a   1.000
_cell.length_b   1.000
_cell.length_c   1.000
_cell.angle_alpha   90.00
_cell.angle_beta   90.00
_cell.angle_gamma   90.00
#
_symmetry.space_group_name_H-M   'P 1'
#
loop_
_entity.id
_entity.type
_entity.pdbx_description
1 polymer ?
#
loop_
_entity_poly.entity_id
_entity_poly.type
_entity_poly.pdbx_seq_one_letter_code
_entity_poly.pdbx_strand_id
1 'polypeptide(L)'
;MIYQLKKTSQFKASVKLAKKRGLNIDLLEDIIEKLRTDIPLEIKHKNHQLSGKFKGIWECHIQPDWLLLYLKEENNLVMTLVDTGTHSDIFKK
;
A
#
# COMPACT_ATOMS: atom_id res chain seq x y z
N MET A 1 8.27 2.84 -16.23
CA MET A 1 7.22 1.85 -16.55
C MET A 1 5.95 2.17 -15.78
N ILE A 2 4.81 1.86 -16.36
CA ILE A 2 3.52 2.14 -15.71
C ILE A 2 2.81 0.83 -15.43
N TYR A 3 2.49 0.58 -14.17
CA TYR A 3 1.82 -0.63 -13.73
C TYR A 3 0.31 -0.45 -13.79
N GLN A 4 -0.39 -1.51 -14.21
CA GLN A 4 -1.84 -1.56 -14.13
C GLN A 4 -2.23 -1.84 -12.68
N LEU A 5 -3.18 -1.08 -12.15
CA LEU A 5 -3.60 -1.24 -10.75
C LEU A 5 -4.72 -2.27 -10.64
N LYS A 6 -4.58 -3.14 -9.63
CA LYS A 6 -5.66 -4.02 -9.16
C LYS A 6 -5.87 -3.73 -7.68
N LYS A 7 -7.11 -3.91 -7.22
CA LYS A 7 -7.48 -3.64 -5.83
C LYS A 7 -8.20 -4.84 -5.27
N THR A 8 -7.78 -5.30 -4.09
CA THR A 8 -8.52 -6.36 -3.39
C THR A 8 -9.79 -5.79 -2.77
N SER A 9 -10.76 -6.67 -2.46
CA SER A 9 -11.96 -6.27 -1.73
C SER A 9 -11.59 -5.69 -0.36
N GLN A 10 -10.59 -6.29 0.29
CA GLN A 10 -10.11 -5.81 1.59
C GLN A 10 -9.56 -4.38 1.47
N PHE A 11 -8.77 -4.11 0.44
CA PHE A 11 -8.23 -2.77 0.23
C PHE A 11 -9.35 -1.74 0.07
N LYS A 12 -10.35 -2.06 -0.73
CA LYS A 12 -11.49 -1.15 -0.95
C LYS A 12 -12.22 -0.85 0.35
N ALA A 13 -12.46 -1.87 1.18
CA ALA A 13 -13.11 -1.70 2.48
C ALA A 13 -12.26 -0.85 3.41
N SER A 14 -10.95 -1.10 3.41
CA SER A 14 -10.02 -0.36 4.27
C SER A 14 -9.91 1.11 3.88
N VAL A 15 -10.01 1.43 2.60
CA VAL A 15 -10.04 2.82 2.14
C VAL A 15 -11.29 3.54 2.67
N LYS A 16 -12.43 2.86 2.65
CA LYS A 16 -13.66 3.45 3.21
C LYS A 16 -13.49 3.76 4.71
N LEU A 17 -12.86 2.85 5.44
CA LEU A 17 -12.58 3.05 6.87
C LEU A 17 -11.62 4.23 7.06
N ALA A 18 -10.59 4.33 6.25
CA ALA A 18 -9.64 5.45 6.32
C ALA A 18 -10.35 6.80 6.11
N LYS A 19 -11.26 6.86 5.16
CA LYS A 19 -12.06 8.07 4.92
C LYS A 19 -12.91 8.42 6.13
N LYS A 20 -13.54 7.43 6.77
CA LYS A 20 -14.34 7.64 7.98
C LYS A 20 -13.49 8.18 9.14
N ARG A 21 -12.23 7.75 9.21
CA ARG A 21 -11.30 8.21 10.24
C ARG A 21 -10.72 9.60 9.95
N GLY A 22 -11.08 10.19 8.82
CA GLY A 22 -10.61 11.52 8.44
C GLY A 22 -9.19 11.56 7.89
N LEU A 23 -8.66 10.42 7.45
CA LEU A 23 -7.32 10.39 6.86
C LEU A 23 -7.33 11.06 5.48
N ASN A 24 -6.22 11.70 5.15
CA ASN A 24 -6.08 12.39 3.87
C ASN A 24 -5.79 11.39 2.75
N ILE A 25 -6.82 11.01 2.01
CA ILE A 25 -6.70 10.01 0.94
C ILE A 25 -5.76 10.48 -0.18
N ASP A 26 -5.58 11.78 -0.35
CA ASP A 26 -4.64 12.29 -1.36
C ASP A 26 -3.22 11.82 -1.08
N LEU A 27 -2.84 11.65 0.18
CA LEU A 27 -1.52 11.12 0.55
C LEU A 27 -1.37 9.68 0.06
N LEU A 28 -2.41 8.88 0.24
CA LEU A 28 -2.42 7.49 -0.24
C LEU A 28 -2.31 7.44 -1.76
N GLU A 29 -3.10 8.25 -2.45
CA GLU A 29 -3.10 8.27 -3.90
C GLU A 29 -1.76 8.72 -4.47
N ASP A 30 -1.11 9.69 -3.82
CA ASP A 30 0.20 10.16 -4.23
C ASP A 30 1.26 9.06 -4.14
N ILE A 31 1.25 8.30 -3.04
CA ILE A 31 2.16 7.17 -2.86
C ILE A 31 1.90 6.09 -3.92
N ILE A 32 0.63 5.76 -4.16
CA ILE A 32 0.26 4.77 -5.17
C ILE A 32 0.76 5.17 -6.55
N GLU A 33 0.59 6.44 -6.90
CA GLU A 33 1.03 6.93 -8.21
C GLU A 33 2.55 6.86 -8.37
N LYS A 34 3.29 7.19 -7.34
CA LYS A 34 4.75 7.07 -7.36
C LYS A 34 5.19 5.61 -7.54
N LEU A 35 4.59 4.69 -6.79
CA LEU A 35 4.90 3.27 -6.90
C LEU A 35 4.55 2.74 -8.29
N ARG A 36 3.42 3.15 -8.81
CA ARG A 36 2.90 2.69 -10.09
C ARG A 36 3.77 3.13 -11.26
N THR A 37 4.45 4.26 -11.12
CA THR A 37 5.31 4.82 -12.17
C THR A 37 6.80 4.64 -11.89
N ASP A 38 7.14 3.80 -10.90
CA ASP A 38 8.53 3.50 -10.50
C ASP A 38 9.30 4.73 -10.02
N ILE A 39 8.63 5.71 -9.43
CA ILE A 39 9.29 6.81 -8.76
C ILE A 39 9.67 6.36 -7.34
N PRO A 40 10.94 6.43 -6.94
CA PRO A 40 11.35 6.01 -5.61
C PRO A 40 10.66 6.81 -4.52
N LEU A 41 10.26 6.13 -3.44
CA LEU A 41 9.69 6.80 -2.26
C LEU A 41 10.81 7.37 -1.40
N GLU A 42 10.49 8.44 -0.68
CA GLU A 42 11.42 9.00 0.30
C GLU A 42 11.68 7.97 1.41
N ILE A 43 12.84 8.05 2.04
CA ILE A 43 13.26 7.11 3.10
C ILE A 43 12.24 7.05 4.23
N LYS A 44 11.60 8.17 4.56
CA LYS A 44 10.60 8.22 5.63
C LYS A 44 9.43 7.26 5.44
N HIS A 45 9.18 6.83 4.20
CA HIS A 45 8.09 5.90 3.90
C HIS A 45 8.48 4.44 4.13
N LYS A 46 9.72 4.15 4.46
CA LYS A 46 10.20 2.81 4.85
C LYS A 46 9.70 1.70 3.95
N ASN A 47 9.83 1.89 2.64
CA ASN A 47 9.37 0.90 1.65
C ASN A 47 10.24 -0.36 1.73
N HIS A 48 9.63 -1.50 2.06
CA HIS A 48 10.37 -2.76 2.22
C HIS A 48 9.48 -3.97 2.02
N GLN A 49 10.11 -5.12 1.72
CA GLN A 49 9.38 -6.38 1.62
C GLN A 49 9.16 -6.97 2.99
N LEU A 50 8.00 -7.61 3.16
CA LEU A 50 7.68 -8.32 4.38
C LEU A 50 8.18 -9.77 4.30
N SER A 51 8.29 -10.43 5.45
CA SER A 51 8.72 -11.81 5.56
C SER A 51 7.64 -12.65 6.25
N GLY A 52 7.91 -13.96 6.42
CA GLY A 52 6.96 -14.85 7.05
C GLY A 52 5.74 -15.08 6.17
N LYS A 53 4.56 -15.05 6.78
CA LYS A 53 3.31 -15.30 6.05
C LYS A 53 2.96 -14.22 5.03
N PHE A 54 3.61 -13.05 5.12
CA PHE A 54 3.42 -11.97 4.16
C PHE A 54 4.53 -11.91 3.11
N LYS A 55 5.30 -12.98 2.96
CA LYS A 55 6.41 -13.03 2.03
C LYS A 55 5.96 -12.65 0.62
N GLY A 56 6.71 -11.79 -0.03
CA GLY A 56 6.41 -11.31 -1.38
C GLY A 56 5.58 -10.03 -1.40
N ILE A 57 5.00 -9.66 -0.27
CA ILE A 57 4.21 -8.42 -0.17
C ILE A 57 5.11 -7.30 0.32
N TRP A 58 4.94 -6.13 -0.28
CA TRP A 58 5.66 -4.92 0.13
C TRP A 58 4.81 -4.10 1.06
N GLU A 59 5.49 -3.40 1.96
CA GLU A 59 4.86 -2.47 2.90
C GLU A 59 5.55 -1.12 2.79
N CYS A 60 4.77 -0.05 2.78
CA CYS A 60 5.32 1.28 2.97
C CYS A 60 4.44 2.05 3.95
N HIS A 61 5.03 3.11 4.55
CA HIS A 61 4.33 3.96 5.50
C HIS A 61 3.89 5.24 4.78
N ILE A 62 2.59 5.44 4.67
CA ILE A 62 2.04 6.71 4.17
C ILE A 62 2.28 7.78 5.23
N GLN A 63 1.97 7.43 6.48
CA GLN A 63 2.28 8.18 7.69
C GLN A 63 2.78 7.17 8.72
N PRO A 64 3.33 7.59 9.88
CA PRO A 64 3.97 6.65 10.81
C PRO A 64 3.16 5.42 11.18
N ASP A 65 1.83 5.55 11.34
CA ASP A 65 0.99 4.38 11.61
C ASP A 65 -0.12 4.21 10.56
N TRP A 66 0.18 4.59 9.34
CA TRP A 66 -0.74 4.35 8.22
C TRP A 66 0.04 3.67 7.11
N LEU A 67 -0.21 2.38 6.93
CA LEU A 67 0.53 1.51 6.04
C LEU A 67 -0.21 1.25 4.74
N LEU A 68 0.54 0.94 3.69
CA LEU A 68 0.02 0.41 2.45
C LEU A 68 0.73 -0.91 2.18
N LEU A 69 -0.03 -1.98 1.98
CA LEU A 69 0.50 -3.27 1.53
C LEU A 69 0.19 -3.44 0.05
N TYR A 70 1.19 -3.83 -0.72
CA TYR A 70 1.00 -4.01 -2.14
C TYR A 70 1.90 -5.12 -2.69
N LEU A 71 1.50 -5.66 -3.82
CA LEU A 71 2.26 -6.67 -4.57
C LEU A 71 2.56 -6.10 -5.95
N LYS A 72 3.82 -6.14 -6.35
CA LYS A 72 4.23 -5.58 -7.63
C LYS A 72 4.81 -6.68 -8.50
N GLU A 73 4.12 -6.97 -9.59
CA GLU A 73 4.51 -8.02 -10.53
C GLU A 73 5.14 -7.39 -11.76
N GLU A 74 6.46 -7.43 -11.82
CA GLU A 74 7.21 -6.78 -12.89
C GLU A 74 7.00 -7.44 -14.24
N ASN A 75 6.83 -8.77 -14.27
CA ASN A 75 6.65 -9.49 -15.53
C ASN A 75 5.36 -9.07 -16.26
N ASN A 76 4.30 -8.81 -15.49
CA ASN A 76 2.99 -8.47 -16.04
C ASN A 76 2.70 -6.99 -16.00
N LEU A 77 3.56 -6.20 -15.37
CA LEU A 77 3.33 -4.78 -15.09
C LEU A 77 2.01 -4.56 -14.38
N VAL A 78 1.76 -5.37 -13.34
CA VAL A 78 0.55 -5.28 -12.51
C VAL A 78 0.97 -4.98 -11.07
N MET A 79 0.30 -4.01 -10.46
CA MET A 79 0.46 -3.71 -9.04
C MET A 79 -0.88 -3.91 -8.34
N THR A 80 -0.91 -4.84 -7.38
CA THR A 80 -2.11 -5.13 -6.61
C THR A 80 -2.04 -4.41 -5.27
N LEU A 81 -3.04 -3.59 -4.99
CA LEU A 81 -3.18 -2.92 -3.70
C LEU A 81 -3.89 -3.90 -2.77
N VAL A 82 -3.17 -4.42 -1.77
CA VAL A 82 -3.60 -5.53 -0.94
C VAL A 82 -4.41 -5.06 0.26
N ASP A 83 -3.91 -4.07 0.98
CA ASP A 83 -4.60 -3.53 2.15
C ASP A 83 -3.98 -2.19 2.54
N THR A 84 -4.68 -1.43 3.39
CA THR A 84 -4.15 -0.22 4.00
C THR A 84 -4.78 -0.10 5.39
N GLY A 85 -4.06 0.53 6.32
CA GLY A 85 -4.54 0.69 7.69
C GLY A 85 -3.41 0.87 8.67
N THR A 86 -3.73 0.85 9.94
CA THR A 86 -2.73 0.91 11.00
C THR A 86 -2.06 -0.45 11.17
N HIS A 87 -0.97 -0.50 11.94
CA HIS A 87 -0.35 -1.77 12.28
C HIS A 87 -1.36 -2.70 12.95
N SER A 88 -2.19 -2.18 13.84
CA SER A 88 -3.21 -2.99 14.50
C SER A 88 -4.25 -3.52 13.54
N ASP A 89 -4.67 -2.70 12.57
CA ASP A 89 -5.65 -3.13 11.57
C ASP A 89 -5.14 -4.32 10.76
N ILE A 90 -3.86 -4.29 10.41
CA ILE A 90 -3.29 -5.24 9.45
C ILE A 90 -2.72 -6.48 10.14
N PHE A 91 -1.97 -6.30 11.23
CA PHE A 91 -1.18 -7.37 11.82
C PHE A 91 -1.74 -7.98 13.08
N LYS A 92 -2.74 -7.41 13.67
CA LYS A 92 -3.27 -7.87 14.96
C LYS A 92 -4.37 -8.93 14.84
N LYS A 93 -4.69 -9.35 13.66
CA LYS A 93 -5.78 -10.32 13.45
C LYS A 93 -5.37 -11.73 13.80
#